data_b1024d8a23ce95e974eb26420c008639
#
_entry.id   b1024d8a23ce95e974eb26420c008639
#
_cell.length_a   1.000
_cell.length_b   1.000
_cell.length_c   1.000
_cell.angle_alpha   90.00
_cell.angle_beta   90.00
_cell.angle_gamma   90.00
#
_symmetry.space_group_name_H-M   'P 1'
#
loop_
_entity.id
_entity.type
_entity.pdbx_description
1 polymer ?
#
loop_
_entity_poly.entity_id
_entity_poly.type
_entity_poly.pdbx_seq_one_letter_code
_entity_poly.pdbx_strand_id
1 'polypeptide(L)'
;IKVLNNAEKVIANSEYTKNLAINNGVDKDKIVVINPGVNPAHELNKESLEKVESLLKIKSPRLITVSRFDKRKNHEKIIMALRNLKQLHPDIVYICIGYGDEEENLKKLVQELNLSSQVMFFKDISNDLKNALLAKSNIFVMPSIIHTTSVEGFGIAYVEAAQYEVPSLGGKDGGASDAISHDKTGLICDGNNLDDIYSSLNSMIENKKYHMLGK
;
A
#
# COMPACT_ATOMS: atom_id res chain seq x y z
N ILE A 1 -4.06 1.23 29.15
CA ILE A 1 -4.75 -0.03 29.52
C ILE A 1 -5.87 0.23 30.52
N LYS A 2 -5.63 0.92 31.67
CA LYS A 2 -6.70 1.22 32.65
C LYS A 2 -7.93 1.88 32.00
N VAL A 3 -7.74 2.82 31.08
CA VAL A 3 -8.86 3.50 30.38
C VAL A 3 -9.64 2.49 29.52
N LEU A 4 -8.95 1.62 28.78
CA LEU A 4 -9.59 0.62 27.92
C LEU A 4 -10.36 -0.41 28.75
N ASN A 5 -9.81 -0.88 29.89
CA ASN A 5 -10.50 -1.82 30.76
C ASN A 5 -11.68 -1.22 31.53
N ASN A 6 -11.74 0.12 31.65
CA ASN A 6 -12.89 0.81 32.23
C ASN A 6 -13.99 1.12 31.20
N ALA A 7 -13.70 0.99 29.89
CA ALA A 7 -14.71 1.14 28.86
C ALA A 7 -15.70 -0.03 28.87
N GLU A 8 -16.93 0.22 28.46
CA GLU A 8 -17.94 -0.83 28.30
C GLU A 8 -17.57 -1.76 27.12
N LYS A 9 -17.16 -1.17 25.99
CA LYS A 9 -16.64 -1.87 24.82
C LYS A 9 -15.41 -1.14 24.27
N VAL A 10 -14.52 -1.92 23.66
CA VAL A 10 -13.33 -1.46 22.96
C VAL A 10 -13.43 -1.88 21.51
N ILE A 11 -13.36 -0.94 20.58
CA ILE A 11 -13.38 -1.23 19.16
C ILE A 11 -11.94 -1.35 18.67
N ALA A 12 -11.60 -2.50 18.10
CA ALA A 12 -10.36 -2.73 17.36
C ALA A 12 -10.65 -2.65 15.85
N ASN A 13 -9.76 -2.02 15.08
CA ASN A 13 -9.96 -1.84 13.64
C ASN A 13 -9.49 -3.05 12.79
N SER A 14 -8.92 -4.09 13.44
CA SER A 14 -8.50 -5.35 12.80
C SER A 14 -8.35 -6.45 13.86
N GLU A 15 -8.31 -7.71 13.44
CA GLU A 15 -7.96 -8.82 14.34
C GLU A 15 -6.54 -8.67 14.90
N TYR A 16 -5.61 -8.10 14.11
CA TYR A 16 -4.27 -7.79 14.60
C TYR A 16 -4.31 -6.81 15.79
N THR A 17 -5.02 -5.70 15.67
CA THR A 17 -5.11 -4.69 16.74
C THR A 17 -5.87 -5.19 17.96
N LYS A 18 -6.87 -6.07 17.78
CA LYS A 18 -7.52 -6.79 18.87
C LYS A 18 -6.50 -7.65 19.64
N ASN A 19 -5.74 -8.48 18.92
CA ASN A 19 -4.73 -9.35 19.53
C ASN A 19 -3.65 -8.51 20.25
N LEU A 20 -3.23 -7.40 19.64
CA LEU A 20 -2.30 -6.46 20.26
C LEU A 20 -2.86 -5.89 21.58
N ALA A 21 -4.14 -5.53 21.63
CA ALA A 21 -4.81 -5.04 22.84
C ALA A 21 -4.88 -6.13 23.93
N ILE A 22 -5.25 -7.36 23.57
CA ILE A 22 -5.27 -8.52 24.48
C ILE A 22 -3.89 -8.78 25.08
N ASN A 23 -2.86 -8.81 24.24
CA ASN A 23 -1.48 -9.03 24.66
C ASN A 23 -0.96 -7.92 25.61
N ASN A 24 -1.55 -6.75 25.53
CA ASN A 24 -1.28 -5.64 26.45
C ASN A 24 -2.23 -5.59 27.68
N GLY A 25 -3.03 -6.64 27.92
CA GLY A 25 -3.85 -6.79 29.12
C GLY A 25 -5.23 -6.12 29.06
N VAL A 26 -5.76 -5.89 27.86
CA VAL A 26 -7.18 -5.50 27.68
C VAL A 26 -8.04 -6.76 27.72
N ASP A 27 -9.16 -6.68 28.46
CA ASP A 27 -10.11 -7.78 28.56
C ASP A 27 -10.70 -8.12 27.18
N LYS A 28 -10.47 -9.37 26.75
CA LYS A 28 -10.90 -9.88 25.43
C LYS A 28 -12.42 -9.78 25.22
N ASP A 29 -13.23 -9.96 26.27
CA ASP A 29 -14.69 -9.98 26.20
C ASP A 29 -15.28 -8.56 25.97
N LYS A 30 -14.45 -7.55 26.14
CA LYS A 30 -14.80 -6.16 25.84
C LYS A 30 -14.46 -5.74 24.40
N ILE A 31 -13.59 -6.50 23.69
CA ILE A 31 -13.09 -6.09 22.39
C ILE A 31 -13.99 -6.60 21.27
N VAL A 32 -14.42 -5.67 20.41
CA VAL A 32 -15.15 -5.96 19.17
C VAL A 32 -14.31 -5.48 18.00
N VAL A 33 -14.14 -6.32 16.97
CA VAL A 33 -13.49 -5.92 15.74
C VAL A 33 -14.51 -5.28 14.80
N ILE A 34 -14.22 -4.06 14.36
CA ILE A 34 -15.00 -3.33 13.35
C ILE A 34 -13.99 -2.75 12.36
N ASN A 35 -13.89 -3.37 11.20
CA ASN A 35 -13.00 -2.89 10.16
C ASN A 35 -13.47 -1.53 9.62
N PRO A 36 -12.54 -0.59 9.34
CA PRO A 36 -12.89 0.69 8.73
C PRO A 36 -13.49 0.52 7.33
N GLY A 37 -14.55 1.25 7.06
CA GLY A 37 -15.07 1.41 5.71
C GLY A 37 -14.40 2.58 4.98
N VAL A 38 -14.64 2.64 3.68
CA VAL A 38 -14.30 3.77 2.80
C VAL A 38 -15.55 4.33 2.16
N ASN A 39 -15.51 5.61 1.78
CA ASN A 39 -16.59 6.16 0.96
C ASN A 39 -16.63 5.44 -0.40
N PRO A 40 -17.81 5.31 -1.03
CA PRO A 40 -17.89 4.76 -2.39
C PRO A 40 -16.93 5.46 -3.34
N ALA A 41 -16.40 4.72 -4.32
CA ALA A 41 -15.56 5.30 -5.35
C ALA A 41 -16.26 6.48 -6.03
N HIS A 42 -15.56 7.60 -6.12
CA HIS A 42 -16.07 8.75 -6.87
C HIS A 42 -15.97 8.48 -8.37
N GLU A 43 -16.87 9.06 -9.15
CA GLU A 43 -16.71 9.11 -10.60
C GLU A 43 -15.38 9.76 -10.95
N LEU A 44 -14.66 9.15 -11.88
CA LEU A 44 -13.34 9.62 -12.27
C LEU A 44 -13.49 10.85 -13.16
N ASN A 45 -12.83 11.93 -12.76
CA ASN A 45 -12.79 13.17 -13.51
C ASN A 45 -12.06 12.96 -14.85
N LYS A 46 -12.71 13.34 -15.97
CA LYS A 46 -12.19 13.13 -17.32
C LYS A 46 -10.84 13.84 -17.55
N GLU A 47 -10.71 15.09 -17.12
CA GLU A 47 -9.47 15.86 -17.25
C GLU A 47 -8.32 15.18 -16.49
N SER A 48 -8.59 14.69 -15.27
CA SER A 48 -7.61 13.94 -14.48
C SER A 48 -7.20 12.64 -15.15
N LEU A 49 -8.13 11.92 -15.78
CA LEU A 49 -7.83 10.70 -16.53
C LEU A 49 -6.94 11.01 -17.75
N GLU A 50 -7.27 12.02 -18.54
CA GLU A 50 -6.47 12.43 -19.71
C GLU A 50 -5.06 12.85 -19.28
N LYS A 51 -4.94 13.59 -18.18
CA LYS A 51 -3.66 13.96 -17.58
C LYS A 51 -2.82 12.77 -17.20
N VAL A 52 -3.42 11.77 -16.50
CA VAL A 52 -2.74 10.53 -16.09
C VAL A 52 -2.34 9.70 -17.30
N GLU A 53 -3.20 9.57 -18.30
CA GLU A 53 -2.88 8.87 -19.55
C GLU A 53 -1.71 9.51 -20.31
N SER A 54 -1.68 10.83 -20.38
CA SER A 54 -0.56 11.58 -20.96
C SER A 54 0.74 11.36 -20.17
N LEU A 55 0.67 11.36 -18.83
CA LEU A 55 1.81 11.20 -17.94
C LEU A 55 2.41 9.78 -18.00
N LEU A 56 1.55 8.77 -18.11
CA LEU A 56 1.92 7.36 -18.01
C LEU A 56 1.92 6.61 -19.36
N LYS A 57 1.88 7.30 -20.48
CA LYS A 57 1.68 6.79 -21.85
C LYS A 57 2.12 5.34 -22.09
N ILE A 58 3.43 5.09 -22.00
CA ILE A 58 4.05 3.78 -22.26
C ILE A 58 4.43 3.01 -20.99
N LYS A 59 4.27 3.66 -19.81
CA LYS A 59 4.73 3.08 -18.54
C LYS A 59 3.81 1.97 -18.09
N SER A 60 4.35 0.75 -17.97
CA SER A 60 3.66 -0.44 -17.46
C SER A 60 4.68 -1.53 -17.09
N PRO A 61 4.48 -2.32 -16.03
CA PRO A 61 3.39 -2.17 -15.04
C PRO A 61 3.54 -0.91 -14.17
N ARG A 62 2.41 -0.49 -13.58
CA ARG A 62 2.30 0.72 -12.75
C ARG A 62 2.05 0.30 -11.30
N LEU A 63 3.04 0.52 -10.46
CA LEU A 63 2.95 0.35 -9.01
C LEU A 63 2.56 1.67 -8.38
N ILE A 64 1.75 1.65 -7.33
CA ILE A 64 1.33 2.87 -6.61
C ILE A 64 1.31 2.65 -5.10
N THR A 65 1.72 3.66 -4.34
CA THR A 65 1.49 3.78 -2.90
C THR A 65 0.91 5.16 -2.59
N VAL A 66 -0.12 5.19 -1.76
CA VAL A 66 -0.72 6.41 -1.21
C VAL A 66 -0.55 6.35 0.30
N SER A 67 0.44 7.06 0.85
CA SER A 67 0.73 7.02 2.28
C SER A 67 1.69 8.14 2.71
N ARG A 68 1.86 8.32 4.01
CA ARG A 68 2.99 9.10 4.53
C ARG A 68 4.31 8.41 4.17
N PHE A 69 5.35 9.19 3.91
CA PHE A 69 6.70 8.68 3.71
C PHE A 69 7.39 8.51 5.06
N ASP A 70 7.04 7.43 5.76
CA ASP A 70 7.66 6.96 7.00
C ASP A 70 8.24 5.55 6.81
N LYS A 71 9.22 5.17 7.63
CA LYS A 71 9.92 3.89 7.53
C LYS A 71 8.99 2.68 7.57
N ARG A 72 7.92 2.77 8.34
CA ARG A 72 6.92 1.71 8.48
C ARG A 72 6.22 1.37 7.16
N LYS A 73 6.02 2.35 6.27
CA LYS A 73 5.37 2.16 4.96
C LYS A 73 6.26 1.48 3.92
N ASN A 74 7.57 1.41 4.21
CA ASN A 74 8.54 0.57 3.51
C ASN A 74 8.77 0.92 2.03
N HIS A 75 8.65 2.20 1.68
CA HIS A 75 8.94 2.70 0.32
C HIS A 75 10.36 2.34 -0.12
N GLU A 76 11.32 2.34 0.82
CA GLU A 76 12.72 2.01 0.58
C GLU A 76 12.86 0.63 -0.08
N LYS A 77 12.27 -0.43 0.52
CA LYS A 77 12.38 -1.79 -0.04
C LYS A 77 11.63 -1.96 -1.35
N ILE A 78 10.54 -1.21 -1.56
CA ILE A 78 9.84 -1.19 -2.86
C ILE A 78 10.80 -0.63 -3.94
N ILE A 79 11.49 0.48 -3.67
CA ILE A 79 12.46 1.09 -4.58
C ILE A 79 13.64 0.14 -4.83
N MET A 80 14.12 -0.57 -3.79
CA MET A 80 15.17 -1.58 -3.96
C MET A 80 14.71 -2.75 -4.85
N ALA A 81 13.50 -3.27 -4.64
CA ALA A 81 12.92 -4.31 -5.48
C ALA A 81 12.73 -3.85 -6.93
N LEU A 82 12.35 -2.58 -7.13
CA LEU A 82 12.16 -1.97 -8.44
C LEU A 82 13.43 -2.01 -9.30
N ARG A 83 14.63 -1.93 -8.69
CA ARG A 83 15.91 -2.06 -9.39
C ARG A 83 16.01 -3.38 -10.18
N ASN A 84 15.58 -4.48 -9.58
CA ASN A 84 15.61 -5.79 -10.22
C ASN A 84 14.42 -5.97 -11.20
N LEU A 85 13.23 -5.51 -10.81
CA LEU A 85 12.04 -5.55 -11.66
C LEU A 85 12.23 -4.77 -12.97
N LYS A 86 12.94 -3.63 -12.94
CA LYS A 86 13.27 -2.83 -14.14
C LYS A 86 14.02 -3.62 -15.21
N GLN A 87 14.82 -4.62 -14.84
CA GLN A 87 15.57 -5.44 -15.80
C GLN A 87 14.63 -6.33 -16.64
N LEU A 88 13.54 -6.80 -16.04
CA LEU A 88 12.52 -7.62 -16.69
C LEU A 88 11.41 -6.75 -17.33
N HIS A 89 11.14 -5.60 -16.74
CA HIS A 89 10.07 -4.67 -17.12
C HIS A 89 10.62 -3.26 -17.25
N PRO A 90 11.30 -2.89 -18.37
CA PRO A 90 11.99 -1.60 -18.51
C PRO A 90 11.10 -0.38 -18.34
N ASP A 91 9.82 -0.51 -18.69
CA ASP A 91 8.82 0.56 -18.61
C ASP A 91 8.05 0.61 -17.28
N ILE A 92 8.45 -0.23 -16.30
CA ILE A 92 7.82 -0.22 -14.97
C ILE A 92 7.95 1.16 -14.32
N VAL A 93 6.88 1.58 -13.64
CA VAL A 93 6.89 2.82 -12.86
C VAL A 93 6.33 2.59 -11.46
N TYR A 94 6.91 3.29 -10.50
CA TYR A 94 6.42 3.36 -9.13
C TYR A 94 5.98 4.79 -8.80
N ILE A 95 4.71 4.94 -8.46
CA ILE A 95 4.05 6.20 -8.15
C ILE A 95 3.91 6.32 -6.64
N CYS A 96 4.56 7.30 -6.04
CA CYS A 96 4.53 7.59 -4.62
C CYS A 96 3.71 8.85 -4.38
N ILE A 97 2.56 8.73 -3.71
CA ILE A 97 1.69 9.86 -3.38
C ILE A 97 1.72 10.08 -1.87
N GLY A 98 2.17 11.24 -1.43
CA GLY A 98 2.24 11.63 -0.03
C GLY A 98 3.43 12.51 0.31
N TYR A 99 3.74 12.56 1.59
CA TYR A 99 4.88 13.30 2.15
C TYR A 99 5.30 12.67 3.49
N GLY A 100 6.47 13.02 4.00
CA GLY A 100 6.95 12.55 5.30
C GLY A 100 8.45 12.68 5.46
N ASP A 101 8.94 12.26 6.62
CA ASP A 101 10.34 12.46 7.04
C ASP A 101 11.35 11.70 6.15
N GLU A 102 10.92 10.63 5.47
CA GLU A 102 11.78 9.84 4.59
C GLU A 102 11.87 10.40 3.15
N GLU A 103 11.14 11.48 2.80
CA GLU A 103 11.06 11.98 1.42
C GLU A 103 12.44 12.19 0.77
N GLU A 104 13.33 12.89 1.46
CA GLU A 104 14.67 13.19 0.93
C GLU A 104 15.55 11.94 0.84
N ASN A 105 15.45 11.03 1.81
CA ASN A 105 16.18 9.75 1.78
C ASN A 105 15.72 8.88 0.59
N LEU A 106 14.41 8.84 0.33
CA LEU A 106 13.85 8.08 -0.79
C LEU A 106 14.28 8.67 -2.14
N LYS A 107 14.26 10.00 -2.31
CA LYS A 107 14.74 10.66 -3.52
C LYS A 107 16.22 10.39 -3.77
N LYS A 108 17.05 10.45 -2.72
CA LYS A 108 18.47 10.11 -2.81
C LYS A 108 18.68 8.65 -3.23
N LEU A 109 17.95 7.72 -2.62
CA LEU A 109 18.01 6.29 -2.98
C LEU A 109 17.64 6.06 -4.45
N VAL A 110 16.59 6.74 -4.95
CA VAL A 110 16.19 6.67 -6.36
C VAL A 110 17.33 7.11 -7.30
N GLN A 111 18.06 8.17 -6.95
CA GLN A 111 19.21 8.64 -7.72
C GLN A 111 20.37 7.64 -7.67
N GLU A 112 20.73 7.14 -6.48
CA GLU A 112 21.82 6.18 -6.28
C GLU A 112 21.57 4.87 -7.05
N LEU A 113 20.32 4.44 -7.16
CA LEU A 113 19.92 3.24 -7.89
C LEU A 113 19.64 3.48 -9.40
N ASN A 114 19.82 4.71 -9.90
CA ASN A 114 19.51 5.11 -11.28
C ASN A 114 18.05 4.81 -11.69
N LEU A 115 17.09 5.11 -10.81
CA LEU A 115 15.66 4.87 -10.99
C LEU A 115 14.85 6.15 -11.22
N SER A 116 15.48 7.28 -11.55
CA SER A 116 14.80 8.58 -11.70
C SER A 116 13.72 8.59 -12.79
N SER A 117 13.80 7.73 -13.78
CA SER A 117 12.76 7.57 -14.81
C SER A 117 11.64 6.58 -14.43
N GLN A 118 11.84 5.78 -13.37
CA GLN A 118 10.90 4.77 -12.89
C GLN A 118 10.12 5.20 -11.64
N VAL A 119 10.57 6.21 -10.88
CA VAL A 119 9.89 6.63 -9.66
C VAL A 119 9.36 8.05 -9.80
N MET A 120 8.10 8.24 -9.47
CA MET A 120 7.40 9.52 -9.51
C MET A 120 6.87 9.85 -8.11
N PHE A 121 7.24 11.03 -7.60
CA PHE A 121 6.74 11.53 -6.33
C PHE A 121 5.69 12.60 -6.56
N PHE A 122 4.57 12.48 -5.87
CA PHE A 122 3.47 13.44 -5.88
C PHE A 122 3.17 13.90 -4.46
N LYS A 123 3.03 15.21 -4.29
CA LYS A 123 2.65 15.85 -3.03
C LYS A 123 1.54 16.85 -3.29
N ASP A 124 0.62 16.97 -2.35
CA ASP A 124 -0.46 17.99 -2.38
C ASP A 124 -1.28 18.01 -3.69
N ILE A 125 -1.54 16.84 -4.27
CA ILE A 125 -2.38 16.69 -5.45
C ILE A 125 -3.87 16.63 -5.08
N SER A 126 -4.75 16.97 -6.03
CA SER A 126 -6.19 16.86 -5.83
C SER A 126 -6.65 15.39 -5.65
N ASN A 127 -7.78 15.20 -4.98
CA ASN A 127 -8.38 13.86 -4.85
C ASN A 127 -8.73 13.26 -6.23
N ASP A 128 -9.17 14.07 -7.19
CA ASP A 128 -9.45 13.60 -8.54
C ASP A 128 -8.23 13.03 -9.22
N LEU A 129 -7.08 13.71 -9.12
CA LEU A 129 -5.83 13.22 -9.69
C LEU A 129 -5.32 11.97 -8.94
N LYS A 130 -5.42 11.96 -7.60
CA LYS A 130 -5.10 10.76 -6.79
C LYS A 130 -5.94 9.56 -7.22
N ASN A 131 -7.25 9.73 -7.35
CA ASN A 131 -8.17 8.66 -7.73
C ASN A 131 -7.91 8.18 -9.16
N ALA A 132 -7.63 9.08 -10.10
CA ALA A 132 -7.26 8.72 -11.46
C ALA A 132 -5.94 7.95 -11.52
N LEU A 133 -4.92 8.33 -10.73
CA LEU A 133 -3.66 7.58 -10.60
C LEU A 133 -3.88 6.19 -10.01
N LEU A 134 -4.71 6.06 -8.97
CA LEU A 134 -5.09 4.77 -8.40
C LEU A 134 -5.77 3.90 -9.47
N ALA A 135 -6.83 4.39 -10.10
CA ALA A 135 -7.60 3.64 -11.10
C ALA A 135 -6.79 3.22 -12.34
N LYS A 136 -5.73 3.96 -12.68
CA LYS A 136 -4.83 3.63 -13.80
C LYS A 136 -3.59 2.86 -13.38
N SER A 137 -3.48 2.46 -12.13
CA SER A 137 -2.38 1.62 -11.62
C SER A 137 -2.73 0.13 -11.73
N ASN A 138 -1.70 -0.72 -11.72
CA ASN A 138 -1.85 -2.16 -11.85
C ASN A 138 -1.77 -2.88 -10.50
N ILE A 139 -0.97 -2.33 -9.57
CA ILE A 139 -0.75 -2.92 -8.23
C ILE A 139 -0.59 -1.78 -7.23
N PHE A 140 -1.37 -1.82 -6.16
CA PHE A 140 -1.12 -1.02 -4.97
C PHE A 140 -0.10 -1.74 -4.10
N VAL A 141 1.01 -1.08 -3.73
CA VAL A 141 2.10 -1.72 -3.01
C VAL A 141 2.43 -0.97 -1.73
N MET A 142 2.24 -1.60 -0.58
CA MET A 142 2.58 -1.05 0.72
C MET A 142 2.92 -2.19 1.71
N PRO A 143 4.05 -2.90 1.55
CA PRO A 143 4.47 -4.00 2.41
C PRO A 143 4.95 -3.47 3.76
N SER A 144 4.02 -2.91 4.53
CA SER A 144 4.27 -2.27 5.82
C SER A 144 4.93 -3.21 6.81
N ILE A 145 5.82 -2.67 7.63
CA ILE A 145 6.54 -3.37 8.68
C ILE A 145 6.22 -2.77 10.05
N ILE A 146 6.56 -3.48 11.11
CA ILE A 146 6.60 -2.88 12.46
C ILE A 146 7.87 -2.03 12.54
N HIS A 147 7.72 -0.75 12.86
CA HIS A 147 8.84 0.14 13.11
C HIS A 147 8.69 0.79 14.49
N THR A 148 9.64 0.48 15.39
CA THR A 148 9.57 0.85 16.80
C THR A 148 8.27 0.33 17.44
N THR A 149 7.34 1.21 17.82
CA THR A 149 6.01 0.88 18.37
C THR A 149 4.88 1.13 17.38
N SER A 150 5.20 1.51 16.13
CA SER A 150 4.22 1.83 15.10
C SER A 150 3.96 0.65 14.18
N VAL A 151 2.70 0.34 13.95
CA VAL A 151 2.24 -0.76 13.09
C VAL A 151 1.12 -0.29 12.19
N GLU A 152 0.90 -0.98 11.05
CA GLU A 152 -0.29 -0.76 10.23
C GLU A 152 -1.50 -1.38 10.94
N GLY A 153 -2.46 -0.54 11.36
CA GLY A 153 -3.62 -1.01 12.10
C GLY A 153 -4.61 -1.80 11.24
N PHE A 154 -4.83 -1.38 10.01
CA PHE A 154 -5.74 -2.02 9.04
C PHE A 154 -5.26 -1.76 7.60
N GLY A 155 -4.99 -0.48 7.27
CA GLY A 155 -4.57 -0.08 5.93
C GLY A 155 -5.74 0.30 5.03
N ILE A 156 -6.47 1.37 5.39
CA ILE A 156 -7.59 1.90 4.59
C ILE A 156 -7.22 2.07 3.11
N ALA A 157 -5.97 2.46 2.82
CA ALA A 157 -5.49 2.66 1.46
C ALA A 157 -5.55 1.40 0.57
N TYR A 158 -5.48 0.19 1.14
CA TYR A 158 -5.72 -1.06 0.39
C TYR A 158 -7.17 -1.13 -0.10
N VAL A 159 -8.12 -0.75 0.75
CA VAL A 159 -9.54 -0.75 0.41
C VAL A 159 -9.86 0.36 -0.58
N GLU A 160 -9.22 1.53 -0.46
CA GLU A 160 -9.32 2.60 -1.47
C GLU A 160 -8.84 2.14 -2.84
N ALA A 161 -7.74 1.38 -2.91
CA ALA A 161 -7.24 0.80 -4.16
C ALA A 161 -8.20 -0.26 -4.72
N ALA A 162 -8.74 -1.12 -3.87
CA ALA A 162 -9.68 -2.17 -4.25
C ALA A 162 -10.98 -1.63 -4.87
N GLN A 163 -11.42 -0.41 -4.52
CA GLN A 163 -12.56 0.26 -5.16
C GLN A 163 -12.37 0.49 -6.67
N TYR A 164 -11.12 0.52 -7.12
CA TYR A 164 -10.75 0.66 -8.53
C TYR A 164 -10.24 -0.66 -9.13
N GLU A 165 -10.57 -1.79 -8.51
CA GLU A 165 -10.11 -3.13 -8.92
C GLU A 165 -8.58 -3.26 -8.98
N VAL A 166 -7.85 -2.47 -8.18
CA VAL A 166 -6.39 -2.50 -8.10
C VAL A 166 -5.99 -3.44 -6.97
N PRO A 167 -5.42 -4.61 -7.27
CA PRO A 167 -4.98 -5.55 -6.25
C PRO A 167 -3.81 -5.01 -5.44
N SER A 168 -3.68 -5.47 -4.22
CA SER A 168 -2.69 -4.95 -3.28
C SER A 168 -1.61 -5.97 -2.93
N LEU A 169 -0.36 -5.49 -2.77
CA LEU A 169 0.69 -6.19 -2.03
C LEU A 169 0.85 -5.54 -0.66
N GLY A 170 0.47 -6.26 0.40
CA GLY A 170 0.57 -5.83 1.79
C GLY A 170 1.64 -6.57 2.57
N GLY A 171 2.06 -6.00 3.71
CA GLY A 171 2.97 -6.68 4.64
C GLY A 171 2.23 -7.61 5.61
N LYS A 172 2.86 -8.70 6.02
CA LYS A 172 2.30 -9.64 7.00
C LYS A 172 2.21 -9.07 8.42
N ASP A 173 2.98 -8.02 8.70
CA ASP A 173 3.04 -7.40 10.02
C ASP A 173 1.96 -6.32 10.14
N GLY A 174 0.97 -6.56 10.96
CA GLY A 174 -0.16 -5.65 11.19
C GLY A 174 -1.48 -6.11 10.60
N GLY A 175 -2.41 -5.17 10.41
CA GLY A 175 -3.80 -5.46 10.01
C GLY A 175 -4.03 -5.56 8.50
N ALA A 176 -2.99 -5.63 7.67
CA ALA A 176 -3.16 -5.71 6.21
C ALA A 176 -3.95 -6.95 5.76
N SER A 177 -3.81 -8.07 6.48
CA SER A 177 -4.55 -9.32 6.21
C SER A 177 -6.07 -9.23 6.46
N ASP A 178 -6.53 -8.22 7.17
CA ASP A 178 -7.96 -7.94 7.31
C ASP A 178 -8.50 -7.14 6.10
N ALA A 179 -7.63 -6.37 5.43
CA ALA A 179 -7.99 -5.55 4.27
C ALA A 179 -7.74 -6.28 2.93
N ILE A 180 -6.81 -7.25 2.91
CA ILE A 180 -6.41 -7.98 1.70
C ILE A 180 -6.73 -9.46 1.88
N SER A 181 -7.59 -10.00 1.02
CA SER A 181 -7.80 -11.45 0.92
C SER A 181 -6.70 -12.04 0.04
N HIS A 182 -5.75 -12.76 0.67
CA HIS A 182 -4.60 -13.35 -0.02
C HIS A 182 -5.04 -14.25 -1.20
N ASP A 183 -4.37 -14.13 -2.33
CA ASP A 183 -4.68 -14.79 -3.62
C ASP A 183 -6.05 -14.45 -4.25
N LYS A 184 -6.82 -13.51 -3.66
CA LYS A 184 -8.09 -13.02 -4.22
C LYS A 184 -8.01 -11.53 -4.57
N THR A 185 -7.80 -10.69 -3.56
CA THR A 185 -7.73 -9.22 -3.76
C THR A 185 -6.29 -8.70 -3.73
N GLY A 186 -5.31 -9.59 -3.63
CA GLY A 186 -3.89 -9.24 -3.58
C GLY A 186 -3.03 -10.32 -2.94
N LEU A 187 -1.81 -9.96 -2.57
CA LEU A 187 -0.87 -10.83 -1.86
C LEU A 187 -0.44 -10.19 -0.54
N ILE A 188 -0.06 -11.06 0.41
CA ILE A 188 0.60 -10.68 1.66
C ILE A 188 2.02 -11.24 1.62
N CYS A 189 3.03 -10.39 1.89
CA CYS A 189 4.44 -10.76 1.91
C CYS A 189 5.12 -10.39 3.23
N ASP A 190 6.32 -10.90 3.45
CA ASP A 190 7.19 -10.43 4.52
C ASP A 190 7.85 -9.10 4.12
N GLY A 191 7.33 -7.98 4.62
CA GLY A 191 7.89 -6.66 4.39
C GLY A 191 9.33 -6.48 4.88
N ASN A 192 9.82 -7.34 5.76
CA ASN A 192 11.21 -7.32 6.21
C ASN A 192 12.16 -8.04 5.24
N ASN A 193 11.63 -8.86 4.33
CA ASN A 193 12.40 -9.62 3.36
C ASN A 193 12.28 -9.02 1.96
N LEU A 194 13.38 -8.48 1.42
CA LEU A 194 13.43 -7.86 0.10
C LEU A 194 13.12 -8.86 -1.03
N ASP A 195 13.60 -10.09 -0.91
CA ASP A 195 13.41 -11.14 -1.92
C ASP A 195 11.94 -11.57 -1.97
N ASP A 196 11.24 -11.58 -0.82
CA ASP A 196 9.81 -11.87 -0.77
C ASP A 196 8.96 -10.74 -1.38
N ILE A 197 9.32 -9.47 -1.13
CA ILE A 197 8.68 -8.33 -1.80
C ILE A 197 8.89 -8.43 -3.32
N TYR A 198 10.13 -8.69 -3.76
CA TYR A 198 10.46 -8.81 -5.17
C TYR A 198 9.70 -9.96 -5.84
N SER A 199 9.74 -11.16 -5.26
CA SER A 199 9.10 -12.36 -5.83
C SER A 199 7.58 -12.22 -5.87
N SER A 200 6.98 -11.63 -4.82
CA SER A 200 5.54 -11.34 -4.78
C SER A 200 5.15 -10.34 -5.88
N LEU A 201 5.87 -9.23 -6.02
CA LEU A 201 5.61 -8.26 -7.11
C LEU A 201 5.79 -8.90 -8.48
N ASN A 202 6.88 -9.65 -8.70
CA ASN A 202 7.13 -10.31 -9.97
C ASN A 202 6.01 -11.30 -10.31
N SER A 203 5.55 -12.10 -9.35
CA SER A 203 4.46 -13.06 -9.56
C SER A 203 3.13 -12.37 -9.91
N MET A 204 2.85 -11.19 -9.34
CA MET A 204 1.67 -10.39 -9.69
C MET A 204 1.78 -9.80 -11.10
N ILE A 205 2.98 -9.44 -11.54
CA ILE A 205 3.25 -8.85 -12.85
C ILE A 205 3.25 -9.91 -13.97
N GLU A 206 3.85 -11.09 -13.68
CA GLU A 206 3.92 -12.19 -14.64
C GLU A 206 2.54 -12.59 -15.15
N ASN A 207 2.44 -12.77 -16.46
CA ASN A 207 1.19 -13.08 -17.15
C ASN A 207 0.03 -12.11 -16.83
N LYS A 208 0.36 -10.91 -16.33
CA LYS A 208 -0.61 -9.90 -15.88
C LYS A 208 -1.59 -10.45 -14.84
N LYS A 209 -1.10 -11.29 -13.92
CA LYS A 209 -1.92 -11.90 -12.84
C LYS A 209 -2.70 -10.86 -12.03
N TYR A 210 -2.20 -9.62 -11.94
CA TYR A 210 -2.91 -8.53 -11.30
C TYR A 210 -4.30 -8.24 -11.90
N HIS A 211 -4.60 -8.63 -13.14
CA HIS A 211 -5.95 -8.50 -13.71
C HIS A 211 -6.96 -9.53 -13.18
N MET A 212 -6.47 -10.62 -12.60
CA MET A 212 -7.33 -11.65 -11.98
C MET A 212 -7.53 -11.40 -10.49
N LEU A 213 -6.57 -10.70 -9.86
CA LEU A 213 -6.65 -10.26 -8.47
C LEU A 213 -7.44 -8.95 -8.42
N GLY A 214 -8.26 -8.73 -7.39
CA GLY A 214 -8.96 -7.46 -7.19
C GLY A 214 -10.35 -7.38 -7.84
N LYS A 215 -10.82 -8.45 -8.48
CA LYS A 215 -12.19 -8.56 -9.01
C LYS A 215 -13.17 -9.11 -7.98
#